data_c44e9c533e82f806b3dcdb20dde46bbb
#
_entry.id   c44e9c533e82f806b3dcdb20dde46bbb
#
_cell.length_a   1.000
_cell.length_b   1.000
_cell.length_c   1.000
_cell.angle_alpha   90.00
_cell.angle_beta   90.00
_cell.angle_gamma   90.00
#
_symmetry.space_group_name_H-M   'P 1'
#
loop_
_entity.id
_entity.type
_entity.pdbx_description
1 polymer ?
#
loop_
_entity_poly.entity_id
_entity_poly.type
_entity_poly.pdbx_seq_one_letter_code
_entity_poly.pdbx_strand_id
1 'polypeptide(L)'
;GGYADQGVDYSSPEVFGGLAYLITELSTHSVAVVSVDPDGTISSFSNLCGVAKDYCLAAPGRAITSAYSEDAPSTGYYAAFSGTSMAAPHVSGGIALLTDYFDGQLGNTEIMNRLFQTANKTGIYADSSIYGQGLMDLDAATKPLGQTMIAVTSSLKGLHHTELGTSIGTLGPAFGDAFTNAMSTKNIVVFDQLGAPFIKKLDSTYLNKLPSLAWLSSKQSNPSRRVLELKTNTNRTTELIFGLTSNEYGEHDLFMSLWAKDDKKLQYFSLKKELSDSSFYFFGKGLSPSLFFGDDGVNTSFSNVVGKASDYGSPFLDFTSRGSFIGGGMKLGNGAIVSGAYFKGNHEEEEMSVIKIPSSSGVLIEYKEKYNNSLMALQVGVLEEPDSFMGSSFSGGYGSIDKTLTYFSGLQASRSFQKFYATGSLFYGKTQTNLSETGLIESLDRFTSSSFNLGIFKKSIFDSFDSFGFKIIQPLRLEEANIEMSVPVRRTKYKEVLFDKYDLSLTPSGREIRAEFIYQRPIPRGSFFTSLGYIKDQGHVSSDKAEPYIAANWQFYLF
;
A
#
# COMPACT_ATOMS: atom_id res chain seq x y z
N GLY A 1 -26.02 51.97 -11.41
CA GLY A 1 -25.75 51.56 -12.77
C GLY A 1 -25.93 52.71 -13.75
N GLY A 2 -24.94 52.85 -14.64
CA GLY A 2 -24.96 53.85 -15.69
C GLY A 2 -25.83 53.40 -16.87
N TYR A 3 -26.41 54.34 -17.58
CA TYR A 3 -27.05 54.09 -18.85
C TYR A 3 -26.10 54.56 -19.95
N ALA A 4 -25.57 53.61 -20.76
CA ALA A 4 -24.66 53.89 -21.86
C ALA A 4 -25.17 54.95 -22.86
N ASP A 5 -26.48 55.06 -23.01
CA ASP A 5 -27.19 55.96 -23.87
C ASP A 5 -27.32 57.40 -23.31
N GLN A 6 -26.90 57.65 -22.06
CA GLN A 6 -26.95 58.96 -21.44
C GLN A 6 -25.62 59.69 -21.36
N GLY A 7 -24.57 59.18 -22.02
CA GLY A 7 -23.25 59.79 -22.06
C GLY A 7 -22.48 59.70 -20.73
N VAL A 8 -22.90 58.81 -19.82
CA VAL A 8 -22.21 58.53 -18.56
C VAL A 8 -21.14 57.48 -18.78
N ASP A 9 -19.94 57.68 -18.21
CA ASP A 9 -18.90 56.67 -18.24
C ASP A 9 -19.30 55.47 -17.36
N TYR A 10 -19.56 54.32 -18.03
CA TYR A 10 -19.93 53.06 -17.38
C TYR A 10 -18.79 52.04 -17.38
N SER A 11 -17.58 52.42 -17.84
CA SER A 11 -16.41 51.53 -17.96
C SER A 11 -15.89 51.04 -16.63
N SER A 12 -16.31 51.65 -15.51
CA SER A 12 -15.92 51.31 -14.14
C SER A 12 -17.13 51.46 -13.20
N PRO A 13 -17.08 50.87 -11.99
CA PRO A 13 -18.13 51.01 -10.99
C PRO A 13 -18.24 52.47 -10.53
N GLU A 14 -19.44 52.85 -10.09
CA GLU A 14 -19.66 54.08 -9.33
C GLU A 14 -18.97 54.02 -7.97
N VAL A 15 -18.86 55.18 -7.26
CA VAL A 15 -18.10 55.38 -6.02
C VAL A 15 -18.33 54.26 -5.00
N PHE A 16 -19.57 53.86 -4.74
CA PHE A 16 -19.85 52.81 -3.75
C PHE A 16 -19.41 51.42 -4.22
N GLY A 17 -19.60 51.05 -5.50
CA GLY A 17 -19.11 49.81 -6.06
C GLY A 17 -17.57 49.75 -6.22
N GLY A 18 -16.97 50.94 -6.42
CA GLY A 18 -15.51 51.14 -6.51
C GLY A 18 -14.82 51.54 -5.21
N LEU A 19 -15.52 51.51 -4.09
CA LEU A 19 -14.96 52.01 -2.82
C LEU A 19 -13.68 51.31 -2.41
N ALA A 20 -13.56 50.00 -2.62
CA ALA A 20 -12.38 49.22 -2.34
C ALA A 20 -11.17 49.53 -3.26
N TYR A 21 -11.38 50.18 -4.40
CA TYR A 21 -10.31 50.78 -5.20
C TYR A 21 -9.71 52.02 -4.56
N LEU A 22 -10.58 52.81 -3.90
CA LEU A 22 -10.16 54.03 -3.21
C LEU A 22 -9.58 53.74 -1.82
N ILE A 23 -10.08 52.72 -1.15
CA ILE A 23 -9.69 52.29 0.18
C ILE A 23 -9.26 50.82 0.09
N THR A 24 -7.98 50.59 -0.15
CA THR A 24 -7.44 49.25 -0.49
C THR A 24 -7.66 48.19 0.60
N GLU A 25 -7.76 48.62 1.87
CA GLU A 25 -8.08 47.75 3.01
C GLU A 25 -9.43 47.05 2.88
N LEU A 26 -10.36 47.62 2.10
CA LEU A 26 -11.68 47.06 1.85
C LEU A 26 -11.66 45.99 0.76
N SER A 27 -10.62 45.87 -0.06
CA SER A 27 -10.56 44.97 -1.20
C SER A 27 -10.74 43.48 -0.83
N THR A 28 -10.37 43.11 0.40
CA THR A 28 -10.55 41.74 0.94
C THR A 28 -11.88 41.53 1.67
N HIS A 29 -12.72 42.57 1.75
CA HIS A 29 -13.98 42.57 2.52
C HIS A 29 -15.17 43.10 1.73
N SER A 30 -14.99 43.39 0.45
CA SER A 30 -16.00 43.95 -0.43
C SER A 30 -15.99 43.26 -1.78
N VAL A 31 -17.16 43.02 -2.36
CA VAL A 31 -17.33 42.48 -3.71
C VAL A 31 -18.16 43.46 -4.52
N ALA A 32 -17.58 44.00 -5.58
CA ALA A 32 -18.36 44.69 -6.61
C ALA A 32 -19.12 43.67 -7.47
N VAL A 33 -20.34 44.00 -7.89
CA VAL A 33 -21.17 43.07 -8.64
C VAL A 33 -21.71 43.73 -9.91
N VAL A 34 -21.50 43.09 -11.06
CA VAL A 34 -22.08 43.45 -12.34
C VAL A 34 -23.25 42.51 -12.66
N SER A 35 -24.21 43.05 -13.43
CA SER A 35 -25.43 42.31 -13.82
C SER A 35 -25.25 41.63 -15.16
N VAL A 36 -25.65 40.37 -15.26
CA VAL A 36 -25.79 39.64 -16.53
C VAL A 36 -27.28 39.33 -16.84
N ASP A 37 -27.56 39.27 -18.12
CA ASP A 37 -28.86 38.90 -18.69
C ASP A 37 -29.03 37.36 -18.70
N PRO A 38 -30.25 36.82 -18.94
CA PRO A 38 -30.46 35.38 -19.00
C PRO A 38 -29.65 34.65 -20.09
N ASP A 39 -29.20 35.34 -21.13
CA ASP A 39 -28.29 34.81 -22.16
C ASP A 39 -26.80 34.85 -21.74
N GLY A 40 -26.53 35.34 -20.54
CA GLY A 40 -25.17 35.42 -19.97
C GLY A 40 -24.40 36.68 -20.34
N THR A 41 -24.92 37.54 -21.24
CA THR A 41 -24.26 38.80 -21.62
C THR A 41 -24.39 39.86 -20.53
N ILE A 42 -23.49 40.86 -20.54
CA ILE A 42 -23.57 41.98 -19.61
C ILE A 42 -24.87 42.75 -19.83
N SER A 43 -25.62 43.03 -18.77
CA SER A 43 -26.86 43.80 -18.87
C SER A 43 -26.58 45.24 -19.33
N SER A 44 -27.41 45.76 -20.28
CA SER A 44 -27.20 47.09 -20.87
C SER A 44 -27.21 48.26 -19.88
N PHE A 45 -27.78 48.06 -18.71
CA PHE A 45 -27.83 49.05 -17.63
C PHE A 45 -26.67 48.87 -16.60
N SER A 46 -25.83 47.83 -16.73
CA SER A 46 -24.77 47.56 -15.78
C SER A 46 -23.53 48.38 -16.11
N ASN A 47 -22.92 48.99 -15.09
CA ASN A 47 -21.52 49.39 -15.21
C ASN A 47 -20.64 48.15 -15.30
N LEU A 48 -19.44 48.30 -15.87
CA LEU A 48 -18.45 47.24 -16.00
C LEU A 48 -17.61 47.14 -14.73
N CYS A 49 -16.91 46.03 -14.56
CA CYS A 49 -16.00 45.86 -13.43
C CYS A 49 -14.80 46.83 -13.41
N GLY A 50 -14.25 47.16 -14.59
CA GLY A 50 -13.24 48.19 -14.79
C GLY A 50 -12.10 48.16 -13.74
N VAL A 51 -11.95 49.25 -13.01
CA VAL A 51 -10.94 49.40 -11.93
C VAL A 51 -11.14 48.44 -10.76
N ALA A 52 -12.35 47.87 -10.61
CA ALA A 52 -12.69 46.91 -9.54
C ALA A 52 -12.49 45.44 -9.95
N LYS A 53 -11.95 45.16 -11.15
CA LYS A 53 -11.86 43.82 -11.74
C LYS A 53 -11.31 42.72 -10.80
N ASP A 54 -10.41 43.07 -9.87
CA ASP A 54 -9.78 42.12 -8.98
C ASP A 54 -10.67 41.68 -7.80
N TYR A 55 -11.74 42.42 -7.51
CA TYR A 55 -12.72 42.12 -6.47
C TYR A 55 -14.16 42.22 -6.96
N CYS A 56 -14.40 42.00 -8.24
CA CYS A 56 -15.71 42.09 -8.92
C CYS A 56 -16.16 40.71 -9.44
N LEU A 57 -17.45 40.42 -9.33
CA LEU A 57 -18.10 39.23 -9.88
C LEU A 57 -19.30 39.61 -10.74
N ALA A 58 -19.60 38.78 -11.73
CA ALA A 58 -20.84 38.81 -12.48
C ALA A 58 -21.88 37.89 -11.82
N ALA A 59 -23.13 38.36 -11.80
CA ALA A 59 -24.27 37.57 -11.33
C ALA A 59 -25.57 37.97 -12.06
N PRO A 60 -26.60 37.08 -12.14
CA PRO A 60 -27.86 37.38 -12.74
C PRO A 60 -28.54 38.59 -12.11
N GLY A 61 -29.00 39.56 -12.93
CA GLY A 61 -29.63 40.74 -12.40
C GLY A 61 -30.76 41.28 -13.28
N ARG A 62 -31.17 40.55 -14.37
CA ARG A 62 -32.31 40.93 -15.21
C ARG A 62 -33.51 40.03 -14.95
N ALA A 63 -34.71 40.67 -14.77
CA ALA A 63 -35.99 40.01 -14.56
C ALA A 63 -35.98 39.05 -13.34
N ILE A 64 -35.34 39.46 -12.26
CA ILE A 64 -35.26 38.68 -11.03
C ILE A 64 -36.56 38.81 -10.25
N THR A 65 -37.25 37.68 -10.09
CA THR A 65 -38.49 37.60 -9.30
C THR A 65 -38.15 37.38 -7.84
N SER A 66 -38.69 38.24 -6.97
CA SER A 66 -38.50 38.15 -5.52
C SER A 66 -39.75 38.59 -4.77
N ALA A 67 -39.79 38.34 -3.47
CA ALA A 67 -40.88 38.82 -2.61
C ALA A 67 -40.99 40.36 -2.67
N TYR A 68 -42.20 40.82 -2.66
CA TYR A 68 -42.52 42.23 -2.68
C TYR A 68 -43.58 42.58 -1.64
N SER A 69 -43.70 43.86 -1.29
CA SER A 69 -44.65 44.31 -0.27
C SER A 69 -46.10 44.05 -0.65
N GLU A 70 -46.94 43.80 0.34
CA GLU A 70 -48.36 43.56 0.25
C GLU A 70 -49.13 44.76 -0.33
N ASP A 71 -48.54 45.96 -0.28
CA ASP A 71 -49.11 47.19 -0.80
C ASP A 71 -49.01 47.36 -2.34
N ALA A 72 -48.48 46.35 -3.05
CA ALA A 72 -48.38 46.37 -4.50
C ALA A 72 -49.71 45.93 -5.17
N PRO A 73 -50.44 46.85 -5.85
CA PRO A 73 -51.88 46.66 -6.08
C PRO A 73 -52.26 45.65 -7.17
N SER A 74 -51.38 44.92 -7.82
CA SER A 74 -51.78 44.09 -8.96
C SER A 74 -51.08 42.79 -9.21
N THR A 75 -50.02 42.42 -8.44
CA THR A 75 -49.17 41.28 -8.79
C THR A 75 -48.99 40.24 -7.69
N GLY A 76 -49.76 40.32 -6.61
CA GLY A 76 -49.54 39.44 -5.43
C GLY A 76 -48.26 39.83 -4.67
N TYR A 77 -47.73 38.88 -3.90
CA TYR A 77 -46.56 39.10 -3.03
C TYR A 77 -45.19 39.00 -3.75
N TYR A 78 -45.17 39.00 -5.08
CA TYR A 78 -43.96 38.85 -5.89
C TYR A 78 -43.89 39.89 -7.00
N ALA A 79 -42.68 40.39 -7.27
CA ALA A 79 -42.42 41.27 -8.41
C ALA A 79 -41.08 40.92 -9.06
N ALA A 80 -40.97 41.20 -10.38
CA ALA A 80 -39.73 41.00 -11.13
C ALA A 80 -39.05 42.35 -11.38
N PHE A 81 -37.80 42.50 -10.92
CA PHE A 81 -36.99 43.69 -11.12
C PHE A 81 -35.70 43.40 -11.86
N SER A 82 -35.11 44.43 -12.47
CA SER A 82 -33.83 44.34 -13.14
C SER A 82 -32.89 45.41 -12.60
N GLY A 83 -31.63 45.06 -12.37
CA GLY A 83 -30.61 45.97 -11.86
C GLY A 83 -29.44 45.26 -11.26
N THR A 84 -28.29 45.91 -11.13
CA THR A 84 -27.15 45.44 -10.33
C THR A 84 -27.54 45.24 -8.86
N SER A 85 -28.58 45.99 -8.38
CA SER A 85 -29.19 45.78 -7.06
C SER A 85 -29.87 44.41 -6.91
N MET A 86 -30.23 43.74 -8.01
CA MET A 86 -30.75 42.36 -8.03
C MET A 86 -29.64 41.33 -8.21
N ALA A 87 -28.53 41.69 -8.82
CA ALA A 87 -27.34 40.85 -8.93
C ALA A 87 -26.58 40.74 -7.60
N ALA A 88 -26.43 41.83 -6.86
CA ALA A 88 -25.69 41.83 -5.58
C ALA A 88 -26.25 40.82 -4.55
N PRO A 89 -27.59 40.67 -4.34
CA PRO A 89 -28.13 39.66 -3.43
C PRO A 89 -27.81 38.22 -3.82
N HIS A 90 -27.63 37.90 -5.13
CA HIS A 90 -27.18 36.58 -5.55
C HIS A 90 -25.77 36.26 -5.01
N VAL A 91 -24.86 37.22 -5.08
CA VAL A 91 -23.49 37.04 -4.51
C VAL A 91 -23.55 36.94 -3.00
N SER A 92 -24.35 37.80 -2.32
CA SER A 92 -24.55 37.72 -0.87
C SER A 92 -25.13 36.38 -0.42
N GLY A 93 -26.14 35.88 -1.17
CA GLY A 93 -26.73 34.56 -0.98
C GLY A 93 -25.73 33.44 -1.22
N GLY A 94 -24.87 33.55 -2.24
CA GLY A 94 -23.80 32.63 -2.53
C GLY A 94 -22.76 32.55 -1.39
N ILE A 95 -22.39 33.72 -0.82
CA ILE A 95 -21.50 33.75 0.36
C ILE A 95 -22.16 33.06 1.56
N ALA A 96 -23.45 33.32 1.80
CA ALA A 96 -24.18 32.69 2.91
C ALA A 96 -24.27 31.16 2.73
N LEU A 97 -24.60 30.70 1.53
CA LEU A 97 -24.63 29.26 1.20
C LEU A 97 -23.30 28.58 1.39
N LEU A 98 -22.19 29.20 0.96
CA LEU A 98 -20.85 28.64 1.17
C LEU A 98 -20.43 28.66 2.64
N THR A 99 -20.85 29.67 3.40
CA THR A 99 -20.59 29.74 4.85
C THR A 99 -21.27 28.56 5.58
N ASP A 100 -22.51 28.27 5.21
CA ASP A 100 -23.27 27.13 5.74
C ASP A 100 -22.70 25.80 5.24
N TYR A 101 -22.44 25.68 3.94
CA TYR A 101 -21.88 24.48 3.32
C TYR A 101 -20.56 24.02 4.00
N PHE A 102 -19.68 24.96 4.32
CA PHE A 102 -18.43 24.68 5.01
C PHE A 102 -18.56 24.74 6.54
N ASP A 103 -19.77 24.76 7.09
CA ASP A 103 -20.06 24.75 8.53
C ASP A 103 -19.27 25.81 9.31
N GLY A 104 -19.13 27.01 8.74
CA GLY A 104 -18.38 28.11 9.35
C GLY A 104 -16.86 27.87 9.51
N GLN A 105 -16.32 26.85 8.86
CA GLN A 105 -14.90 26.50 8.93
C GLN A 105 -14.00 27.41 8.08
N LEU A 106 -14.58 28.14 7.13
CA LEU A 106 -13.88 29.15 6.33
C LEU A 106 -14.16 30.56 6.86
N GLY A 107 -13.15 31.40 6.87
CA GLY A 107 -13.33 32.83 7.13
C GLY A 107 -13.93 33.56 5.93
N ASN A 108 -14.50 34.76 6.16
CA ASN A 108 -15.15 35.55 5.12
C ASN A 108 -14.23 35.80 3.90
N THR A 109 -12.97 36.14 4.15
CA THR A 109 -11.96 36.35 3.10
C THR A 109 -11.69 35.08 2.30
N GLU A 110 -11.69 33.91 2.96
CA GLU A 110 -11.49 32.62 2.29
C GLU A 110 -12.68 32.27 1.39
N ILE A 111 -13.93 32.54 1.84
CA ILE A 111 -15.15 32.34 1.04
C ILE A 111 -15.16 33.26 -0.17
N MET A 112 -14.83 34.56 0.00
CA MET A 112 -14.73 35.50 -1.10
C MET A 112 -13.67 35.06 -2.13
N ASN A 113 -12.47 34.74 -1.66
CA ASN A 113 -11.40 34.25 -2.53
C ASN A 113 -11.82 32.97 -3.28
N ARG A 114 -12.54 32.08 -2.61
CA ARG A 114 -13.07 30.87 -3.23
C ARG A 114 -14.03 31.19 -4.37
N LEU A 115 -14.99 32.08 -4.17
CA LEU A 115 -15.88 32.54 -5.23
C LEU A 115 -15.13 33.13 -6.43
N PHE A 116 -14.07 33.93 -6.18
CA PHE A 116 -13.25 34.50 -7.24
C PHE A 116 -12.46 33.45 -8.02
N GLN A 117 -11.88 32.47 -7.31
CA GLN A 117 -11.08 31.43 -7.95
C GLN A 117 -11.92 30.40 -8.74
N THR A 118 -13.14 30.15 -8.28
CA THR A 118 -14.03 29.14 -8.88
C THR A 118 -15.03 29.73 -9.87
N ALA A 119 -15.13 31.07 -9.99
CA ALA A 119 -15.99 31.71 -10.96
C ALA A 119 -15.68 31.25 -12.39
N ASN A 120 -16.72 31.15 -13.21
CA ASN A 120 -16.59 30.80 -14.63
C ASN A 120 -15.89 31.94 -15.39
N LYS A 121 -14.67 31.67 -15.87
CA LYS A 121 -13.83 32.63 -16.64
C LYS A 121 -13.71 32.22 -18.11
N THR A 122 -14.61 31.36 -18.62
CA THR A 122 -14.55 30.90 -20.02
C THR A 122 -15.40 31.74 -20.96
N GLY A 123 -15.06 31.72 -22.24
CA GLY A 123 -15.83 32.46 -23.27
C GLY A 123 -15.80 33.95 -23.02
N ILE A 124 -16.99 34.59 -23.01
CA ILE A 124 -17.16 36.04 -22.81
C ILE A 124 -16.70 36.49 -21.41
N TYR A 125 -16.77 35.61 -20.40
CA TYR A 125 -16.36 35.90 -19.02
C TYR A 125 -14.84 36.00 -18.81
N ALA A 126 -14.04 35.71 -19.83
CA ALA A 126 -12.60 35.89 -19.81
C ALA A 126 -12.18 37.37 -19.80
N ASP A 127 -13.04 38.27 -20.24
CA ASP A 127 -12.77 39.71 -20.20
C ASP A 127 -12.99 40.25 -18.78
N SER A 128 -11.92 40.35 -18.03
CA SER A 128 -11.95 40.84 -16.65
C SER A 128 -12.30 42.32 -16.53
N SER A 129 -12.14 43.10 -17.59
CA SER A 129 -12.56 44.51 -17.60
C SER A 129 -14.08 44.65 -17.54
N ILE A 130 -14.80 43.66 -18.08
CA ILE A 130 -16.26 43.59 -18.09
C ILE A 130 -16.78 42.80 -16.88
N TYR A 131 -16.30 41.55 -16.72
CA TYR A 131 -16.88 40.56 -15.80
C TYR A 131 -16.06 40.31 -14.52
N GLY A 132 -14.96 41.04 -14.32
CA GLY A 132 -14.09 40.91 -13.14
C GLY A 132 -13.46 39.52 -13.03
N GLN A 133 -13.74 38.83 -11.94
CA GLN A 133 -13.30 37.46 -11.70
C GLN A 133 -14.16 36.40 -12.39
N GLY A 134 -15.21 36.83 -13.19
CA GLY A 134 -16.07 35.95 -13.96
C GLY A 134 -17.47 35.84 -13.41
N LEU A 135 -18.28 34.95 -14.00
CA LEU A 135 -19.63 34.65 -13.53
C LEU A 135 -19.56 33.73 -12.30
N MET A 136 -20.26 34.11 -11.23
CA MET A 136 -20.35 33.30 -10.02
C MET A 136 -20.80 31.87 -10.32
N ASP A 137 -20.04 30.87 -9.87
CA ASP A 137 -20.31 29.44 -10.03
C ASP A 137 -20.28 28.76 -8.66
N LEU A 138 -21.47 28.52 -8.08
CA LEU A 138 -21.59 27.88 -6.78
C LEU A 138 -21.32 26.35 -6.84
N ASP A 139 -21.59 25.72 -7.99
CA ASP A 139 -21.28 24.29 -8.17
C ASP A 139 -19.77 24.06 -8.14
N ALA A 140 -19.01 24.88 -8.86
CA ALA A 140 -17.55 24.83 -8.78
C ALA A 140 -17.03 25.21 -7.38
N ALA A 141 -17.67 26.17 -6.70
CA ALA A 141 -17.27 26.62 -5.37
C ALA A 141 -17.47 25.56 -4.27
N THR A 142 -18.36 24.59 -4.46
CA THR A 142 -18.57 23.46 -3.53
C THR A 142 -17.70 22.24 -3.83
N LYS A 143 -16.85 22.28 -4.86
CA LYS A 143 -15.94 21.20 -5.24
C LYS A 143 -14.50 21.52 -4.86
N PRO A 144 -13.65 20.50 -4.61
CA PRO A 144 -12.23 20.73 -4.35
C PRO A 144 -11.55 21.43 -5.53
N LEU A 145 -10.75 22.46 -5.24
CA LEU A 145 -9.92 23.14 -6.23
C LEU A 145 -8.48 22.57 -6.16
N GLY A 146 -8.03 22.03 -7.29
CA GLY A 146 -6.70 21.40 -7.37
C GLY A 146 -6.59 20.08 -6.62
N GLN A 147 -5.37 19.72 -6.24
CA GLN A 147 -5.12 18.48 -5.52
C GLN A 147 -5.53 18.63 -4.05
N THR A 148 -6.06 17.54 -3.48
CA THR A 148 -6.41 17.49 -2.08
C THR A 148 -5.23 17.02 -1.23
N MET A 149 -5.03 17.63 -0.08
CA MET A 149 -3.92 17.43 0.84
C MET A 149 -4.40 16.95 2.19
N ILE A 150 -3.59 16.15 2.86
CA ILE A 150 -3.81 15.73 4.25
C ILE A 150 -3.01 16.67 5.15
N ALA A 151 -3.64 17.21 6.18
CA ALA A 151 -2.93 17.91 7.23
C ALA A 151 -2.33 16.88 8.20
N VAL A 152 -1.04 17.00 8.45
CA VAL A 152 -0.30 16.18 9.44
C VAL A 152 0.11 16.99 10.66
N THR A 153 -0.27 18.26 10.69
CA THR A 153 -0.04 19.19 11.82
C THR A 153 -1.31 19.95 12.15
N SER A 154 -1.40 20.46 13.36
CA SER A 154 -2.54 21.23 13.86
C SER A 154 -2.74 22.59 13.20
N SER A 155 -1.92 23.00 12.24
CA SER A 155 -2.02 24.30 11.58
C SER A 155 -1.87 24.19 10.07
N LEU A 156 -2.79 24.82 9.33
CA LEU A 156 -2.68 25.01 7.88
C LEU A 156 -1.83 26.24 7.50
N LYS A 157 -1.25 26.93 8.49
CA LYS A 157 -0.31 28.02 8.29
C LYS A 157 1.09 27.44 8.07
N GLY A 158 1.45 27.15 6.84
CA GLY A 158 2.77 26.60 6.49
C GLY A 158 2.68 25.37 5.59
N LEU A 159 3.83 24.92 5.10
CA LEU A 159 3.98 23.90 4.05
C LEU A 159 3.91 22.43 4.54
N HIS A 160 3.29 22.16 5.67
CA HIS A 160 3.22 20.80 6.23
C HIS A 160 1.96 20.05 5.79
N HIS A 161 1.69 20.07 4.49
CA HIS A 161 0.61 19.25 3.91
C HIS A 161 1.23 18.26 2.96
N THR A 162 0.76 17.02 3.04
CA THR A 162 1.13 15.98 2.09
C THR A 162 -0.02 15.75 1.14
N GLU A 163 0.26 15.68 -0.15
CA GLU A 163 -0.76 15.35 -1.15
C GLU A 163 -1.38 13.99 -0.84
N LEU A 164 -2.72 13.92 -0.87
CA LEU A 164 -3.42 12.67 -0.64
C LEU A 164 -2.99 11.58 -1.64
N GLY A 165 -2.79 11.96 -2.90
CA GLY A 165 -2.40 11.04 -3.97
C GLY A 165 -1.00 10.42 -3.81
N THR A 166 -0.12 11.00 -2.99
CA THR A 166 1.22 10.47 -2.68
C THR A 166 1.28 9.72 -1.36
N SER A 167 0.16 9.70 -0.61
CA SER A 167 0.06 9.00 0.67
C SER A 167 -0.34 7.56 0.43
N ILE A 168 0.62 6.64 0.48
CA ILE A 168 0.45 5.23 0.14
C ILE A 168 0.82 4.36 1.34
N GLY A 169 -0.06 3.40 1.67
CA GLY A 169 0.25 2.28 2.55
C GLY A 169 0.31 0.99 1.74
N THR A 170 1.41 0.25 1.83
CA THR A 170 1.53 -1.10 1.27
C THR A 170 1.58 -2.09 2.40
N LEU A 171 0.73 -3.12 2.34
CA LEU A 171 0.62 -4.11 3.41
C LEU A 171 1.16 -5.47 2.96
N GLY A 172 1.94 -6.09 3.82
CA GLY A 172 2.41 -7.46 3.65
C GLY A 172 1.28 -8.48 3.82
N PRO A 173 1.46 -9.72 3.33
CA PRO A 173 0.43 -10.74 3.33
C PRO A 173 -0.05 -11.17 4.73
N ALA A 174 0.76 -10.97 5.78
CA ALA A 174 0.42 -11.31 7.16
C ALA A 174 -0.71 -10.45 7.76
N PHE A 175 -1.02 -9.31 7.13
CA PHE A 175 -2.04 -8.36 7.59
C PHE A 175 -3.45 -8.66 7.06
N GLY A 176 -3.58 -9.46 5.99
CA GLY A 176 -4.87 -9.76 5.37
C GLY A 176 -5.68 -8.51 5.07
N ASP A 177 -6.92 -8.47 5.56
CA ASP A 177 -7.86 -7.36 5.42
C ASP A 177 -7.85 -6.38 6.61
N ALA A 178 -6.92 -6.51 7.54
CA ALA A 178 -6.93 -5.78 8.80
C ALA A 178 -6.99 -4.26 8.62
N PHE A 179 -6.17 -3.72 7.72
CA PHE A 179 -6.13 -2.29 7.46
C PHE A 179 -7.42 -1.80 6.78
N THR A 180 -7.94 -2.59 5.82
CA THR A 180 -9.22 -2.31 5.17
C THR A 180 -10.35 -2.21 6.19
N ASN A 181 -10.44 -3.20 7.08
CA ASN A 181 -11.48 -3.23 8.11
C ASN A 181 -11.33 -2.08 9.10
N ALA A 182 -10.10 -1.77 9.50
CA ALA A 182 -9.82 -0.68 10.44
C ALA A 182 -10.19 0.69 9.85
N MET A 183 -9.98 0.91 8.54
CA MET A 183 -10.12 2.20 7.86
C MET A 183 -11.47 2.41 7.18
N SER A 184 -12.16 1.35 6.76
CA SER A 184 -13.39 1.43 5.94
C SER A 184 -14.53 2.24 6.57
N THR A 185 -14.56 2.35 7.89
CA THR A 185 -15.57 3.10 8.64
C THR A 185 -15.13 4.53 8.97
N LYS A 186 -13.91 4.93 8.61
CA LYS A 186 -13.33 6.22 9.00
C LYS A 186 -13.36 7.20 7.83
N ASN A 187 -13.84 8.41 8.14
CA ASN A 187 -13.74 9.55 7.25
C ASN A 187 -12.58 10.43 7.68
N ILE A 188 -11.92 11.02 6.71
CA ILE A 188 -10.85 11.99 6.89
C ILE A 188 -11.25 13.31 6.26
N VAL A 189 -10.91 14.41 6.90
CA VAL A 189 -10.99 15.73 6.28
C VAL A 189 -9.70 16.00 5.53
N VAL A 190 -9.83 16.25 4.23
CA VAL A 190 -8.75 16.69 3.34
C VAL A 190 -8.97 18.14 2.95
N PHE A 191 -7.91 18.82 2.61
CA PHE A 191 -7.94 20.24 2.27
C PHE A 191 -7.55 20.43 0.81
N ASP A 192 -8.28 21.30 0.10
CA ASP A 192 -7.90 21.70 -1.25
C ASP A 192 -6.82 22.80 -1.25
N GLN A 193 -6.41 23.26 -2.43
CA GLN A 193 -5.40 24.30 -2.57
C GLN A 193 -5.73 25.62 -1.84
N LEU A 194 -7.01 25.91 -1.64
CA LEU A 194 -7.48 27.08 -0.90
C LEU A 194 -7.67 26.80 0.60
N GLY A 195 -7.36 25.59 1.05
CA GLY A 195 -7.52 25.15 2.43
C GLY A 195 -8.97 24.87 2.84
N ALA A 196 -9.90 24.72 1.90
CA ALA A 196 -11.27 24.33 2.20
C ALA A 196 -11.35 22.85 2.56
N PRO A 197 -12.13 22.48 3.60
CA PRO A 197 -12.25 21.12 4.06
C PRO A 197 -13.23 20.30 3.21
N PHE A 198 -12.86 19.07 2.89
CA PHE A 198 -13.70 18.09 2.21
C PHE A 198 -13.60 16.75 2.89
N ILE A 199 -14.72 16.02 3.00
CA ILE A 199 -14.74 14.70 3.62
C ILE A 199 -14.43 13.66 2.54
N LYS A 200 -13.47 12.78 2.84
CA LYS A 200 -13.15 11.60 2.04
C LYS A 200 -13.08 10.35 2.92
N LYS A 201 -13.33 9.20 2.32
CA LYS A 201 -13.10 7.92 2.99
C LYS A 201 -11.61 7.62 3.01
N LEU A 202 -11.13 7.12 4.13
CA LEU A 202 -9.72 6.79 4.31
C LEU A 202 -9.32 5.53 3.51
N ASP A 203 -10.27 4.65 3.21
CA ASP A 203 -10.10 3.40 2.45
C ASP A 203 -9.60 3.57 1.00
N SER A 204 -9.76 4.77 0.41
CA SER A 204 -9.34 5.06 -0.97
C SER A 204 -7.85 5.40 -1.11
N THR A 205 -7.10 5.42 -0.01
CA THR A 205 -5.73 5.97 0.03
C THR A 205 -4.64 4.92 0.24
N TYR A 206 -4.98 3.63 0.31
CA TYR A 206 -4.01 2.56 0.50
C TYR A 206 -4.12 1.46 -0.56
N LEU A 207 -2.99 0.79 -0.80
CA LEU A 207 -2.91 -0.36 -1.69
C LEU A 207 -2.73 -1.63 -0.85
N ASN A 208 -3.73 -2.50 -0.88
CA ASN A 208 -3.60 -3.82 -0.27
C ASN A 208 -3.02 -4.80 -1.30
N LYS A 209 -1.82 -5.33 -1.05
CA LYS A 209 -1.29 -6.46 -1.80
C LYS A 209 -1.94 -7.73 -1.30
N LEU A 210 -3.10 -8.08 -1.86
CA LEU A 210 -3.65 -9.42 -1.67
C LEU A 210 -2.60 -10.44 -2.14
N PRO A 211 -2.33 -11.51 -1.38
CA PRO A 211 -1.50 -12.59 -1.84
C PRO A 211 -2.15 -13.18 -3.09
N SER A 212 -1.57 -12.87 -4.22
CA SER A 212 -1.99 -13.48 -5.48
C SER A 212 -1.77 -14.97 -5.39
N LEU A 213 -2.50 -15.76 -6.19
CA LEU A 213 -2.21 -17.19 -6.44
C LEU A 213 -0.79 -17.41 -7.02
N ALA A 214 0.06 -16.39 -7.00
CA ALA A 214 1.47 -16.44 -7.37
C ALA A 214 2.27 -17.51 -6.63
N TRP A 215 1.83 -17.98 -5.45
CA TRP A 215 2.41 -19.14 -4.81
C TRP A 215 2.22 -20.44 -5.64
N LEU A 216 1.15 -20.55 -6.43
CA LEU A 216 0.98 -21.64 -7.39
C LEU A 216 1.95 -21.50 -8.58
N SER A 217 2.08 -20.29 -9.14
CA SER A 217 3.00 -20.04 -10.26
C SER A 217 4.47 -20.11 -9.81
N SER A 218 4.79 -19.72 -8.58
CA SER A 218 6.15 -19.85 -8.04
C SER A 218 6.60 -21.30 -7.85
N LYS A 219 5.68 -22.26 -7.82
CA LYS A 219 6.00 -23.70 -7.91
C LYS A 219 6.41 -24.12 -9.34
N GLN A 220 6.08 -23.31 -10.36
CA GLN A 220 6.32 -23.66 -11.76
C GLN A 220 7.68 -23.19 -12.31
N SER A 221 8.28 -22.14 -11.74
CA SER A 221 9.55 -21.61 -12.21
C SER A 221 10.72 -22.04 -11.32
N ASN A 222 11.12 -23.31 -11.39
CA ASN A 222 12.43 -23.69 -10.90
C ASN A 222 13.43 -23.59 -12.06
N PRO A 223 14.33 -22.59 -12.04
CA PRO A 223 15.49 -22.64 -12.92
C PRO A 223 16.24 -23.94 -12.64
N SER A 224 16.83 -24.54 -13.65
CA SER A 224 17.49 -25.83 -13.55
C SER A 224 18.52 -25.83 -12.40
N ARG A 225 18.13 -26.41 -11.25
CA ARG A 225 19.01 -26.57 -10.09
C ARG A 225 20.06 -27.62 -10.43
N ARG A 226 21.32 -27.23 -10.41
CA ARG A 226 22.46 -28.14 -10.51
C ARG A 226 23.15 -28.25 -9.16
N VAL A 227 23.34 -29.45 -8.69
CA VAL A 227 24.07 -29.77 -7.47
C VAL A 227 25.33 -30.50 -7.86
N LEU A 228 26.48 -29.97 -7.46
CA LEU A 228 27.79 -30.61 -7.61
C LEU A 228 28.32 -30.93 -6.23
N GLU A 229 28.46 -32.21 -5.95
CA GLU A 229 29.19 -32.68 -4.76
C GLU A 229 30.64 -33.03 -5.16
N LEU A 230 31.59 -32.33 -4.55
CA LEU A 230 33.02 -32.57 -4.71
C LEU A 230 33.56 -33.19 -3.40
N LYS A 231 34.02 -34.44 -3.44
CA LYS A 231 34.72 -35.08 -2.32
C LYS A 231 36.22 -34.87 -2.48
N THR A 232 36.86 -34.34 -1.45
CA THR A 232 38.32 -34.19 -1.40
C THR A 232 38.96 -35.50 -0.95
N ASN A 233 40.28 -35.65 -1.18
CA ASN A 233 41.06 -36.82 -0.73
C ASN A 233 41.02 -37.08 0.80
N THR A 234 40.53 -36.16 1.59
CA THR A 234 40.34 -36.26 3.06
C THR A 234 38.90 -36.66 3.45
N ASN A 235 38.10 -37.19 2.54
CA ASN A 235 36.68 -37.55 2.74
C ASN A 235 35.76 -36.38 3.18
N ARG A 236 36.20 -35.13 3.04
CA ARG A 236 35.41 -33.92 3.35
C ARG A 236 34.57 -33.51 2.16
N THR A 237 33.33 -33.18 2.44
CA THR A 237 32.37 -32.82 1.41
C THR A 237 32.36 -31.32 1.12
N THR A 238 32.38 -30.95 -0.16
CA THR A 238 32.08 -29.61 -0.62
C THR A 238 30.85 -29.71 -1.53
N GLU A 239 29.76 -29.07 -1.16
CA GLU A 239 28.54 -29.03 -1.92
C GLU A 239 28.40 -27.65 -2.57
N LEU A 240 28.20 -27.60 -3.88
CA LEU A 240 27.93 -26.41 -4.64
C LEU A 240 26.57 -26.54 -5.31
N ILE A 241 25.67 -25.60 -5.03
CA ILE A 241 24.35 -25.49 -5.64
C ILE A 241 24.35 -24.23 -6.47
N PHE A 242 23.91 -24.29 -7.74
CA PHE A 242 23.79 -23.11 -8.57
C PHE A 242 22.65 -23.25 -9.60
N GLY A 243 22.14 -22.11 -10.05
CA GLY A 243 21.19 -22.02 -11.12
C GLY A 243 21.60 -20.96 -12.14
N LEU A 244 21.44 -21.31 -13.40
CA LEU A 244 21.72 -20.45 -14.54
C LEU A 244 20.42 -20.17 -15.29
N THR A 245 20.19 -18.92 -15.69
CA THR A 245 19.16 -18.59 -16.70
C THR A 245 19.84 -18.08 -17.95
N SER A 246 19.22 -18.37 -19.09
CA SER A 246 19.47 -17.65 -20.33
C SER A 246 18.64 -16.37 -20.33
N ASN A 247 19.24 -15.23 -20.61
CA ASN A 247 18.47 -14.00 -20.83
C ASN A 247 17.60 -14.11 -22.09
N GLU A 248 16.37 -13.69 -21.91
CA GLU A 248 15.45 -13.10 -22.87
C GLU A 248 15.56 -13.47 -24.36
N TYR A 249 15.02 -14.62 -24.70
CA TYR A 249 14.21 -14.72 -25.91
C TYR A 249 12.87 -15.33 -25.51
N GLY A 250 11.79 -14.72 -25.96
CA GLY A 250 10.43 -15.10 -25.61
C GLY A 250 10.17 -16.59 -25.80
N GLU A 251 9.17 -17.10 -25.16
CA GLU A 251 8.74 -18.50 -25.03
C GLU A 251 8.73 -19.35 -26.33
N HIS A 252 9.15 -18.80 -27.46
CA HIS A 252 9.07 -19.44 -28.78
C HIS A 252 10.37 -20.03 -29.32
N ASP A 253 11.54 -19.85 -28.69
CA ASP A 253 12.79 -20.35 -29.24
C ASP A 253 13.63 -21.19 -28.26
N LEU A 254 13.05 -22.28 -27.79
CA LEU A 254 13.73 -23.25 -26.92
C LEU A 254 14.98 -23.87 -27.60
N PHE A 255 14.99 -23.95 -28.93
CA PHE A 255 16.09 -24.49 -29.71
C PHE A 255 17.27 -23.53 -29.88
N MET A 256 17.00 -22.23 -30.02
CA MET A 256 18.05 -21.22 -30.20
C MET A 256 18.75 -20.88 -28.88
N SER A 257 18.05 -20.95 -27.73
CA SER A 257 18.66 -20.70 -26.40
C SER A 257 19.71 -21.72 -25.99
N LEU A 258 19.68 -22.93 -26.55
CA LEU A 258 20.67 -23.98 -26.27
C LEU A 258 22.01 -23.73 -26.98
N TRP A 259 22.03 -22.92 -28.05
CA TRP A 259 23.20 -22.63 -28.87
C TRP A 259 23.70 -21.19 -28.74
N ALA A 260 22.94 -20.29 -28.12
CA ALA A 260 23.37 -18.93 -27.83
C ALA A 260 24.49 -18.95 -26.77
N LYS A 261 25.70 -18.64 -27.21
CA LYS A 261 26.94 -18.84 -26.45
C LYS A 261 27.18 -17.82 -25.33
N ASP A 262 26.38 -16.73 -25.23
CA ASP A 262 26.86 -15.56 -24.53
C ASP A 262 26.03 -14.94 -23.38
N ASP A 263 24.84 -15.46 -23.00
CA ASP A 263 24.03 -14.75 -21.99
C ASP A 263 23.44 -15.60 -20.86
N LYS A 264 24.22 -16.57 -20.34
CA LYS A 264 23.81 -17.31 -19.12
C LYS A 264 24.18 -16.49 -17.89
N LYS A 265 23.22 -15.86 -17.23
CA LYS A 265 23.45 -15.20 -15.94
C LYS A 265 23.27 -16.19 -14.79
N LEU A 266 24.22 -16.13 -13.84
CA LEU A 266 24.11 -16.86 -12.59
C LEU A 266 23.01 -16.23 -11.74
N GLN A 267 21.88 -16.93 -11.57
CA GLN A 267 20.76 -16.45 -10.77
C GLN A 267 20.98 -16.65 -9.29
N TYR A 268 21.49 -17.81 -8.94
CA TYR A 268 21.78 -18.14 -7.55
C TYR A 268 22.93 -19.12 -7.44
N PHE A 269 23.60 -19.05 -6.32
CA PHE A 269 24.57 -20.06 -5.93
C PHE A 269 24.63 -20.20 -4.40
N SER A 270 25.02 -21.37 -3.93
CA SER A 270 25.46 -21.57 -2.56
C SER A 270 26.58 -22.59 -2.48
N LEU A 271 27.48 -22.39 -1.54
CA LEU A 271 28.56 -23.31 -1.25
C LEU A 271 28.51 -23.69 0.23
N LYS A 272 28.53 -24.99 0.51
CA LYS A 272 28.74 -25.53 1.85
C LYS A 272 30.04 -26.36 1.86
N LYS A 273 30.92 -26.12 2.80
CA LYS A 273 32.20 -26.84 2.91
C LYS A 273 32.45 -27.29 4.34
N GLU A 274 32.80 -28.55 4.50
CA GLU A 274 33.28 -29.11 5.75
C GLU A 274 34.74 -28.71 5.97
N LEU A 275 35.02 -28.03 7.09
CA LEU A 275 36.36 -27.64 7.51
C LEU A 275 37.04 -28.73 8.32
N SER A 276 36.28 -29.42 9.17
CA SER A 276 36.69 -30.53 10.00
C SER A 276 35.55 -31.53 10.12
N ASP A 277 35.77 -32.64 10.79
CA ASP A 277 34.72 -33.64 11.08
C ASP A 277 33.58 -33.04 11.94
N SER A 278 33.87 -31.93 12.63
CA SER A 278 32.94 -31.27 13.54
C SER A 278 32.51 -29.88 13.11
N SER A 279 33.04 -29.28 12.03
CA SER A 279 32.72 -27.89 11.65
C SER A 279 32.55 -27.71 10.14
N PHE A 280 31.68 -26.82 9.78
CA PHE A 280 31.39 -26.45 8.40
C PHE A 280 31.05 -24.96 8.28
N TYR A 281 31.20 -24.42 7.09
CA TYR A 281 30.67 -23.11 6.72
C TYR A 281 29.85 -23.19 5.44
N PHE A 282 29.00 -22.19 5.24
CA PHE A 282 28.22 -22.03 4.01
C PHE A 282 28.02 -20.55 3.69
N PHE A 283 27.88 -20.26 2.43
CA PHE A 283 27.49 -18.94 1.96
C PHE A 283 26.78 -19.05 0.61
N GLY A 284 26.04 -18.01 0.24
CA GLY A 284 25.32 -18.00 -1.03
C GLY A 284 24.65 -16.67 -1.32
N LYS A 285 24.10 -16.60 -2.53
CA LYS A 285 23.31 -15.47 -3.04
C LYS A 285 22.17 -15.99 -3.90
N GLY A 286 21.02 -15.31 -3.84
CA GLY A 286 19.85 -15.63 -4.66
C GLY A 286 19.01 -16.81 -4.17
N LEU A 287 19.42 -17.48 -3.09
CA LEU A 287 18.71 -18.56 -2.42
C LEU A 287 18.25 -18.12 -1.03
N SER A 288 17.19 -18.77 -0.52
CA SER A 288 16.82 -18.59 0.88
C SER A 288 17.83 -19.29 1.80
N PRO A 289 18.32 -18.64 2.87
CA PRO A 289 19.17 -19.28 3.87
C PRO A 289 18.48 -20.45 4.58
N SER A 290 17.15 -20.59 4.49
CA SER A 290 16.39 -21.73 5.04
C SER A 290 16.87 -23.10 4.52
N LEU A 291 17.60 -23.15 3.41
CA LEU A 291 18.21 -24.37 2.88
C LEU A 291 19.22 -25.05 3.84
N PHE A 292 19.80 -24.29 4.77
CA PHE A 292 20.84 -24.78 5.68
C PHE A 292 20.34 -25.00 7.11
N PHE A 293 19.05 -24.70 7.35
CA PHE A 293 18.43 -24.81 8.65
C PHE A 293 17.24 -25.78 8.61
N GLY A 294 16.90 -26.31 9.78
CA GLY A 294 15.79 -27.23 9.92
C GLY A 294 16.10 -28.65 9.50
N ASP A 295 15.11 -29.33 8.97
CA ASP A 295 15.19 -30.76 8.70
C ASP A 295 15.79 -31.08 7.33
N ASP A 296 16.91 -31.79 7.32
CA ASP A 296 17.60 -32.26 6.12
C ASP A 296 16.74 -33.26 5.29
N GLY A 297 15.79 -33.97 5.93
CA GLY A 297 14.88 -34.88 5.27
C GLY A 297 13.89 -34.18 4.35
N VAL A 298 13.43 -32.98 4.73
CA VAL A 298 12.60 -32.13 3.90
C VAL A 298 13.39 -31.58 2.71
N ASN A 299 14.66 -31.27 2.94
CA ASN A 299 15.54 -30.68 1.92
C ASN A 299 16.06 -31.70 0.90
N THR A 300 16.20 -32.97 1.24
CA THR A 300 16.88 -33.94 0.38
C THR A 300 15.97 -35.00 -0.23
N SER A 301 15.06 -35.59 0.56
CA SER A 301 14.28 -36.75 0.11
C SER A 301 12.87 -36.45 -0.32
N PHE A 302 12.30 -35.37 0.20
CA PHE A 302 10.90 -34.97 -0.07
C PHE A 302 10.79 -33.53 -0.61
N SER A 303 11.91 -32.87 -0.89
CA SER A 303 11.92 -31.46 -1.33
C SER A 303 11.08 -31.20 -2.58
N ASN A 304 10.96 -32.20 -3.45
CA ASN A 304 10.14 -32.08 -4.65
C ASN A 304 8.63 -32.32 -4.37
N VAL A 305 8.30 -33.09 -3.31
CA VAL A 305 6.91 -33.40 -2.91
C VAL A 305 6.38 -32.40 -1.91
N VAL A 306 7.25 -31.92 -1.03
CA VAL A 306 6.88 -31.08 0.10
C VAL A 306 6.74 -29.61 -0.29
N GLY A 307 7.17 -29.26 -1.50
CA GLY A 307 7.23 -27.88 -1.97
C GLY A 307 8.60 -27.27 -1.65
N LYS A 308 8.70 -25.96 -1.69
CA LYS A 308 9.94 -25.27 -1.34
C LYS A 308 10.33 -25.57 0.12
N ALA A 309 11.61 -25.64 0.42
CA ALA A 309 12.13 -25.72 1.78
C ALA A 309 11.52 -24.64 2.70
N SER A 310 11.05 -23.53 2.14
CA SER A 310 10.31 -22.47 2.82
C SER A 310 9.00 -22.92 3.46
N ASP A 311 8.33 -23.97 2.97
CA ASP A 311 7.03 -24.39 3.55
C ASP A 311 7.18 -24.86 5.02
N TYR A 312 8.36 -25.39 5.41
CA TYR A 312 8.65 -25.84 6.78
C TYR A 312 9.76 -25.01 7.43
N GLY A 313 10.41 -24.13 6.67
CA GLY A 313 11.42 -23.21 7.16
C GLY A 313 10.81 -22.02 7.90
N SER A 314 11.68 -21.17 8.45
CA SER A 314 11.27 -19.95 9.10
C SER A 314 10.66 -18.97 8.08
N PRO A 315 9.41 -18.53 8.25
CA PRO A 315 8.77 -17.57 7.34
C PRO A 315 9.45 -16.19 7.40
N PHE A 316 10.19 -15.91 8.48
CA PHE A 316 10.93 -14.65 8.63
C PHE A 316 12.14 -14.57 7.69
N LEU A 317 12.66 -15.71 7.23
CA LEU A 317 13.74 -15.75 6.24
C LEU A 317 13.25 -15.41 4.82
N ASP A 318 11.95 -15.51 4.55
CA ASP A 318 11.38 -15.17 3.24
C ASP A 318 11.43 -13.66 2.95
N PHE A 319 11.50 -12.81 4.01
CA PHE A 319 11.73 -11.37 3.87
C PHE A 319 13.13 -11.02 3.35
N THR A 320 14.05 -12.00 3.33
CA THR A 320 15.42 -11.87 2.81
C THR A 320 15.65 -12.69 1.55
N SER A 321 14.58 -13.18 0.92
CA SER A 321 14.67 -13.99 -0.30
C SER A 321 15.43 -13.24 -1.42
N ARG A 322 16.18 -14.01 -2.25
CA ARG A 322 17.09 -13.51 -3.30
C ARG A 322 18.31 -12.72 -2.81
N GLY A 323 18.50 -12.58 -1.50
CA GLY A 323 19.65 -11.90 -0.89
C GLY A 323 20.90 -12.74 -0.83
N SER A 324 21.85 -12.28 0.00
CA SER A 324 23.11 -12.97 0.30
C SER A 324 23.10 -13.48 1.74
N PHE A 325 23.78 -14.58 2.00
CA PHE A 325 23.94 -15.12 3.34
C PHE A 325 25.33 -15.74 3.53
N ILE A 326 25.78 -15.74 4.78
CA ILE A 326 26.99 -16.41 5.23
C ILE A 326 26.74 -17.01 6.61
N GLY A 327 27.19 -18.22 6.81
CA GLY A 327 27.02 -18.92 8.07
C GLY A 327 27.95 -20.09 8.25
N GLY A 328 27.74 -20.78 9.34
CA GLY A 328 28.49 -21.98 9.65
C GLY A 328 27.93 -22.70 10.87
N GLY A 329 28.50 -23.82 11.19
CA GLY A 329 28.06 -24.61 12.33
C GLY A 329 29.13 -25.60 12.82
N MET A 330 28.84 -26.16 14.00
CA MET A 330 29.66 -27.18 14.61
C MET A 330 28.81 -28.32 15.18
N LYS A 331 29.33 -29.53 15.09
CA LYS A 331 28.81 -30.72 15.76
C LYS A 331 29.35 -30.77 17.19
N LEU A 332 28.46 -30.93 18.14
CA LEU A 332 28.78 -31.10 19.56
C LEU A 332 29.08 -32.57 19.86
N GLY A 333 29.72 -32.83 21.02
CA GLY A 333 30.11 -34.19 21.43
C GLY A 333 28.94 -35.18 21.56
N ASN A 334 27.71 -34.72 21.77
CA ASN A 334 26.48 -35.52 21.79
C ASN A 334 25.87 -35.75 20.40
N GLY A 335 26.50 -35.25 19.32
CA GLY A 335 25.99 -35.37 17.95
C GLY A 335 24.99 -34.27 17.54
N ALA A 336 24.63 -33.37 18.43
CA ALA A 336 23.84 -32.19 18.09
C ALA A 336 24.65 -31.20 17.25
N ILE A 337 23.98 -30.35 16.50
CA ILE A 337 24.60 -29.33 15.65
C ILE A 337 24.12 -27.96 16.12
N VAL A 338 25.05 -27.04 16.34
CA VAL A 338 24.79 -25.63 16.51
C VAL A 338 25.22 -24.92 15.23
N SER A 339 24.35 -24.18 14.62
CA SER A 339 24.65 -23.41 13.41
C SER A 339 24.07 -22.00 13.50
N GLY A 340 24.67 -21.07 12.75
CA GLY A 340 24.15 -19.70 12.66
C GLY A 340 24.51 -19.08 11.32
N ALA A 341 23.72 -18.10 10.92
CA ALA A 341 23.96 -17.31 9.73
C ALA A 341 23.54 -15.86 9.89
N TYR A 342 24.27 -14.99 9.22
CA TYR A 342 23.86 -13.66 8.86
C TYR A 342 23.30 -13.69 7.44
N PHE A 343 22.22 -12.97 7.21
CA PHE A 343 21.56 -12.86 5.90
C PHE A 343 21.15 -11.41 5.64
N LYS A 344 21.16 -11.05 4.36
CA LYS A 344 20.77 -9.72 3.90
C LYS A 344 20.01 -9.84 2.59
N GLY A 345 18.80 -9.32 2.54
CA GLY A 345 17.98 -9.23 1.34
C GLY A 345 18.63 -8.33 0.27
N ASN A 346 18.33 -8.57 -0.98
CA ASN A 346 18.80 -7.75 -2.08
C ASN A 346 17.71 -6.80 -2.52
N HIS A 347 18.05 -5.53 -2.69
CA HIS A 347 17.23 -4.55 -3.38
C HIS A 347 17.36 -4.84 -4.89
N GLU A 348 16.41 -5.51 -5.50
CA GLU A 348 16.20 -5.40 -6.93
C GLU A 348 15.16 -4.31 -7.17
N GLU A 349 15.58 -3.19 -7.72
CA GLU A 349 14.69 -2.22 -8.32
C GLU A 349 14.10 -2.90 -9.56
N GLU A 350 12.89 -3.44 -9.45
CA GLU A 350 12.07 -3.64 -10.63
C GLU A 350 11.70 -2.24 -11.14
N GLU A 351 12.27 -1.83 -12.26
CA GLU A 351 12.11 -0.51 -12.89
C GLU A 351 10.65 -0.07 -13.11
N MET A 352 9.67 -0.94 -12.92
CA MET A 352 8.24 -0.68 -13.05
C MET A 352 7.44 -0.77 -11.75
N SER A 353 8.06 -1.04 -10.60
CA SER A 353 7.33 -1.11 -9.33
C SER A 353 7.42 0.21 -8.58
N VAL A 354 6.28 0.87 -8.42
CA VAL A 354 6.11 2.06 -7.56
C VAL A 354 6.44 1.75 -6.09
N ILE A 355 6.68 0.48 -5.75
CA ILE A 355 6.84 -0.02 -4.40
C ILE A 355 8.26 -0.54 -4.23
N LYS A 356 9.09 0.21 -3.50
CA LYS A 356 10.39 -0.25 -3.04
C LYS A 356 10.19 -1.34 -2.00
N ILE A 357 10.69 -2.55 -2.27
CA ILE A 357 10.80 -3.59 -1.25
C ILE A 357 12.10 -3.33 -0.49
N PRO A 358 12.05 -2.95 0.80
CA PRO A 358 13.26 -2.63 1.56
C PRO A 358 14.17 -3.85 1.71
N SER A 359 15.48 -3.62 1.79
CA SER A 359 16.44 -4.68 2.05
C SER A 359 16.43 -5.04 3.53
N SER A 360 15.85 -6.18 3.88
CA SER A 360 15.92 -6.72 5.24
C SER A 360 17.24 -7.43 5.50
N SER A 361 17.68 -7.45 6.75
CA SER A 361 18.85 -8.22 7.18
C SER A 361 18.61 -8.88 8.54
N GLY A 362 19.36 -9.90 8.88
CA GLY A 362 19.18 -10.55 10.18
C GLY A 362 20.19 -11.63 10.50
N VAL A 363 19.97 -12.23 11.66
CA VAL A 363 20.77 -13.32 12.20
C VAL A 363 19.84 -14.42 12.67
N LEU A 364 20.20 -15.65 12.40
CA LEU A 364 19.55 -16.86 12.89
C LEU A 364 20.57 -17.76 13.56
N ILE A 365 20.19 -18.34 14.70
CA ILE A 365 20.92 -19.41 15.38
C ILE A 365 19.98 -20.60 15.50
N GLU A 366 20.50 -21.79 15.23
CA GLU A 366 19.79 -23.06 15.34
C GLU A 366 20.56 -24.05 16.20
N TYR A 367 19.85 -24.69 17.11
CA TYR A 367 20.28 -25.93 17.76
C TYR A 367 19.48 -27.08 17.14
N LYS A 368 20.16 -28.06 16.55
CA LYS A 368 19.57 -29.21 15.87
C LYS A 368 20.11 -30.50 16.46
N GLU A 369 19.20 -31.38 16.86
CA GLU A 369 19.55 -32.70 17.40
C GLU A 369 18.82 -33.80 16.66
N LYS A 370 19.53 -34.84 16.31
CA LYS A 370 19.01 -36.04 15.68
C LYS A 370 19.14 -37.22 16.64
N TYR A 371 18.00 -37.80 16.97
CA TYR A 371 17.95 -38.98 17.83
C TYR A 371 17.17 -40.08 17.10
N ASN A 372 17.87 -41.21 16.81
CA ASN A 372 17.32 -42.30 15.99
C ASN A 372 16.74 -41.76 14.66
N ASN A 373 15.44 -41.97 14.44
CA ASN A 373 14.71 -41.56 13.25
C ASN A 373 13.97 -40.24 13.45
N SER A 374 14.25 -39.53 14.53
CA SER A 374 13.62 -38.23 14.85
C SER A 374 14.64 -37.10 14.79
N LEU A 375 14.20 -35.93 14.37
CA LEU A 375 14.99 -34.71 14.38
C LEU A 375 14.17 -33.62 15.08
N MET A 376 14.87 -32.84 15.90
CA MET A 376 14.31 -31.61 16.49
C MET A 376 15.30 -30.47 16.23
N ALA A 377 14.75 -29.32 15.80
CA ALA A 377 15.51 -28.10 15.61
C ALA A 377 14.80 -26.94 16.33
N LEU A 378 15.59 -26.20 17.12
CA LEU A 378 15.18 -24.99 17.80
C LEU A 378 15.88 -23.82 17.11
N GLN A 379 15.13 -22.80 16.74
CA GLN A 379 15.61 -21.62 16.03
C GLN A 379 15.30 -20.36 16.83
N VAL A 380 16.24 -19.43 16.89
CA VAL A 380 16.06 -18.08 17.40
C VAL A 380 16.75 -17.10 16.47
N GLY A 381 16.12 -15.98 16.20
CA GLY A 381 16.70 -15.01 15.29
C GLY A 381 16.14 -13.60 15.48
N VAL A 382 16.79 -12.69 14.79
CA VAL A 382 16.40 -11.29 14.71
C VAL A 382 16.42 -10.89 13.25
N LEU A 383 15.31 -10.29 12.79
CA LEU A 383 15.17 -9.68 11.48
C LEU A 383 15.10 -8.17 11.67
N GLU A 384 15.88 -7.44 10.91
CA GLU A 384 15.84 -5.98 10.79
C GLU A 384 15.31 -5.57 9.43
N GLU A 385 14.29 -4.74 9.43
CA GLU A 385 13.69 -4.19 8.22
C GLU A 385 13.77 -2.66 8.29
N PRO A 386 14.61 -2.00 7.48
CA PRO A 386 14.58 -0.55 7.33
C PRO A 386 13.33 -0.13 6.51
N ASP A 387 12.75 1.01 6.84
CA ASP A 387 11.62 1.65 6.14
C ASP A 387 10.37 0.75 5.97
N SER A 388 10.30 -0.37 6.70
CA SER A 388 9.20 -1.33 6.58
C SER A 388 9.01 -2.16 7.85
N PHE A 389 7.85 -2.83 7.95
CA PHE A 389 7.63 -3.85 8.95
C PHE A 389 6.79 -5.01 8.38
N MET A 390 7.28 -6.22 8.53
CA MET A 390 6.67 -7.44 8.00
C MET A 390 6.25 -7.31 6.52
N GLY A 391 7.11 -6.66 5.71
CA GLY A 391 6.87 -6.40 4.30
C GLY A 391 5.87 -5.28 4.00
N SER A 392 5.48 -4.51 5.03
CA SER A 392 4.59 -3.35 4.90
C SER A 392 5.38 -2.06 4.97
N SER A 393 4.95 -1.03 4.25
CA SER A 393 5.55 0.30 4.27
C SER A 393 4.50 1.38 4.19
N PHE A 394 4.79 2.54 4.78
CA PHE A 394 3.94 3.72 4.73
C PHE A 394 4.73 4.91 4.20
N SER A 395 4.03 5.82 3.53
CA SER A 395 4.62 7.06 3.00
C SER A 395 3.61 8.19 2.98
N GLY A 396 4.11 9.42 2.83
CA GLY A 396 3.29 10.60 2.72
C GLY A 396 2.54 10.91 4.00
N GLY A 397 1.24 11.19 3.92
CA GLY A 397 0.41 11.56 5.06
C GLY A 397 0.27 10.49 6.14
N TYR A 398 0.56 9.22 5.85
CA TYR A 398 0.58 8.18 6.88
C TYR A 398 1.80 8.27 7.81
N GLY A 399 2.85 8.99 7.41
CA GLY A 399 4.15 8.97 8.06
C GLY A 399 5.08 7.93 7.44
N SER A 400 6.25 7.74 8.03
CA SER A 400 7.25 6.77 7.57
C SER A 400 7.82 5.95 8.72
N ILE A 401 8.17 4.70 8.41
CA ILE A 401 8.81 3.78 9.33
C ILE A 401 10.32 4.01 9.24
N ASP A 402 11.03 4.04 10.37
CA ASP A 402 12.48 4.13 10.40
C ASP A 402 13.11 2.73 10.37
N LYS A 403 12.90 2.00 11.46
CA LYS A 403 13.53 0.70 11.68
C LYS A 403 12.60 -0.23 12.43
N THR A 404 12.50 -1.43 11.92
CA THR A 404 11.75 -2.50 12.56
C THR A 404 12.67 -3.65 12.96
N LEU A 405 12.48 -4.16 14.17
CA LEU A 405 13.14 -5.35 14.67
C LEU A 405 12.11 -6.42 14.98
N THR A 406 12.23 -7.57 14.33
CA THR A 406 11.42 -8.75 14.63
C THR A 406 12.29 -9.81 15.28
N TYR A 407 12.04 -10.08 16.57
CA TYR A 407 12.61 -11.21 17.29
C TYR A 407 11.73 -12.43 17.05
N PHE A 408 12.31 -13.51 16.59
CA PHE A 408 11.52 -14.71 16.29
C PHE A 408 12.16 -15.96 16.87
N SER A 409 11.29 -16.94 17.14
CA SER A 409 11.67 -18.27 17.56
C SER A 409 10.90 -19.31 16.78
N GLY A 410 11.45 -20.48 16.62
CA GLY A 410 10.86 -21.58 15.88
C GLY A 410 11.21 -22.94 16.47
N LEU A 411 10.27 -23.85 16.38
CA LEU A 411 10.45 -25.26 16.67
C LEU A 411 10.13 -26.05 15.40
N GLN A 412 11.04 -26.92 15.01
CA GLN A 412 10.83 -27.91 13.97
C GLN A 412 11.05 -29.30 14.53
N ALA A 413 10.17 -30.24 14.18
CA ALA A 413 10.32 -31.62 14.55
C ALA A 413 9.93 -32.53 13.39
N SER A 414 10.67 -33.62 13.22
CA SER A 414 10.33 -34.63 12.23
C SER A 414 10.68 -36.04 12.70
N ARG A 415 9.99 -37.01 12.11
CA ARG A 415 10.23 -38.42 12.40
C ARG A 415 9.96 -39.28 11.18
N SER A 416 10.92 -40.16 10.89
CA SER A 416 10.76 -41.22 9.90
C SER A 416 10.39 -42.53 10.58
N PHE A 417 9.35 -43.21 10.09
CA PHE A 417 8.94 -44.53 10.56
C PHE A 417 8.50 -45.39 9.37
N GLN A 418 9.25 -46.44 9.12
CA GLN A 418 9.07 -47.30 7.94
C GLN A 418 9.03 -46.49 6.62
N LYS A 419 7.88 -46.52 5.92
CA LYS A 419 7.65 -45.77 4.67
C LYS A 419 7.07 -44.37 4.89
N PHE A 420 6.81 -43.98 6.16
CA PHE A 420 6.21 -42.71 6.49
C PHE A 420 7.24 -41.72 6.99
N TYR A 421 6.96 -40.45 6.74
CA TYR A 421 7.70 -39.32 7.27
C TYR A 421 6.69 -38.28 7.76
N ALA A 422 6.77 -37.91 9.03
CA ALA A 422 5.98 -36.85 9.62
C ALA A 422 6.88 -35.68 9.97
N THR A 423 6.44 -34.47 9.71
CA THR A 423 7.16 -33.25 10.03
C THR A 423 6.20 -32.16 10.47
N GLY A 424 6.67 -31.25 11.31
CA GLY A 424 5.93 -30.08 11.72
C GLY A 424 6.88 -28.94 12.09
N SER A 425 6.39 -27.72 11.91
CA SER A 425 7.08 -26.51 12.35
C SER A 425 6.09 -25.52 12.94
N LEU A 426 6.55 -24.76 13.92
CA LEU A 426 5.84 -23.67 14.57
C LEU A 426 6.80 -22.52 14.74
N PHE A 427 6.39 -21.34 14.32
CA PHE A 427 7.14 -20.09 14.45
C PHE A 427 6.32 -19.02 15.13
N TYR A 428 6.98 -18.23 15.94
CA TYR A 428 6.41 -17.09 16.63
C TYR A 428 7.37 -15.91 16.53
N GLY A 429 6.82 -14.72 16.24
CA GLY A 429 7.57 -13.48 16.13
C GLY A 429 6.99 -12.38 17.00
N LYS A 430 7.87 -11.52 17.52
CA LYS A 430 7.53 -10.30 18.21
C LYS A 430 8.24 -9.14 17.53
N THR A 431 7.47 -8.23 16.95
CA THR A 431 7.97 -7.12 16.17
C THR A 431 7.86 -5.83 16.96
N GLN A 432 8.91 -5.01 16.92
CA GLN A 432 8.98 -3.66 17.45
C GLN A 432 9.39 -2.73 16.31
N THR A 433 8.65 -1.64 16.14
CA THR A 433 8.92 -0.68 15.09
C THR A 433 8.91 0.74 15.62
N ASN A 434 9.68 1.63 14.98
CA ASN A 434 9.72 3.05 15.27
C ASN A 434 9.31 3.83 14.02
N LEU A 435 8.65 4.95 14.23
CA LEU A 435 8.34 5.90 13.15
C LEU A 435 9.50 6.89 13.03
N SER A 436 9.92 7.18 11.80
CA SER A 436 10.90 8.25 11.49
C SER A 436 10.21 9.59 11.35
N GLU A 437 9.00 9.59 10.77
CA GLU A 437 8.17 10.77 10.66
C GLU A 437 6.75 10.41 11.11
N THR A 438 6.19 11.25 11.98
CA THR A 438 4.80 11.12 12.37
C THR A 438 3.91 11.72 11.30
N GLY A 439 2.85 10.97 10.97
CA GLY A 439 1.79 11.40 10.07
C GLY A 439 0.44 11.15 10.73
N LEU A 440 -0.49 10.57 9.98
CA LEU A 440 -1.74 10.07 10.55
C LEU A 440 -1.50 8.93 11.57
N ILE A 441 -0.42 8.15 11.40
CA ILE A 441 -0.02 7.12 12.35
C ILE A 441 0.88 7.79 13.39
N GLU A 442 0.45 7.82 14.65
CA GLU A 442 1.21 8.40 15.76
C GLU A 442 2.09 7.38 16.47
N SER A 443 1.58 6.16 16.63
CA SER A 443 2.32 5.07 17.26
C SER A 443 1.96 3.71 16.67
N LEU A 444 2.93 2.83 16.77
CA LEU A 444 2.85 1.43 16.37
C LEU A 444 3.21 0.59 17.61
N ASP A 445 2.22 -0.09 18.17
CA ASP A 445 2.44 -0.95 19.32
C ASP A 445 3.13 -2.26 18.93
N ARG A 446 3.41 -3.08 19.94
CA ARG A 446 4.07 -4.36 19.74
C ARG A 446 3.18 -5.30 18.92
N PHE A 447 3.76 -5.85 17.86
CA PHE A 447 3.09 -6.82 17.02
C PHE A 447 3.57 -8.22 17.35
N THR A 448 2.65 -9.18 17.37
CA THR A 448 2.97 -10.60 17.45
C THR A 448 2.49 -11.32 16.20
N SER A 449 3.23 -12.31 15.77
CA SER A 449 2.92 -13.09 14.57
C SER A 449 3.21 -14.57 14.78
N SER A 450 2.47 -15.42 14.08
CA SER A 450 2.66 -16.86 14.14
C SER A 450 2.52 -17.52 12.78
N SER A 451 3.16 -18.68 12.61
CA SER A 451 2.91 -19.59 11.52
C SER A 451 3.12 -21.03 11.96
N PHE A 452 2.42 -21.98 11.33
CA PHE A 452 2.66 -23.39 11.55
C PHE A 452 2.47 -24.21 10.28
N ASN A 453 3.18 -25.33 10.21
CA ASN A 453 3.05 -26.32 9.15
C ASN A 453 3.10 -27.71 9.74
N LEU A 454 2.23 -28.59 9.26
CA LEU A 454 2.20 -29.99 9.62
C LEU A 454 2.14 -30.83 8.33
N GLY A 455 2.88 -31.89 8.26
CA GLY A 455 2.88 -32.76 7.10
C GLY A 455 3.14 -34.22 7.45
N ILE A 456 2.48 -35.10 6.72
CA ILE A 456 2.73 -36.53 6.74
C ILE A 456 2.88 -37.03 5.31
N PHE A 457 3.93 -37.78 5.04
CA PHE A 457 4.30 -38.26 3.71
C PHE A 457 4.54 -39.75 3.74
N LYS A 458 4.19 -40.43 2.65
CA LYS A 458 4.42 -41.86 2.46
C LYS A 458 5.06 -42.10 1.11
N LYS A 459 6.10 -42.93 1.08
CA LYS A 459 6.77 -43.41 -0.14
C LYS A 459 6.21 -44.75 -0.58
N SER A 460 6.32 -45.05 -1.87
CA SER A 460 5.97 -46.36 -2.46
C SER A 460 4.52 -46.75 -2.23
N ILE A 461 3.60 -45.95 -2.78
CA ILE A 461 2.15 -46.23 -2.69
C ILE A 461 1.73 -47.10 -3.83
N PHE A 462 1.98 -46.69 -5.07
CA PHE A 462 1.62 -47.42 -6.29
C PHE A 462 2.84 -48.08 -6.92
N ASP A 463 4.02 -47.46 -6.78
CA ASP A 463 5.31 -48.04 -7.20
C ASP A 463 6.43 -47.68 -6.20
N SER A 464 7.65 -48.16 -6.44
CA SER A 464 8.80 -47.96 -5.55
C SER A 464 9.31 -46.49 -5.53
N PHE A 465 8.87 -45.68 -6.47
CA PHE A 465 9.43 -44.33 -6.70
C PHE A 465 8.43 -43.21 -6.41
N ASP A 466 7.15 -43.52 -6.26
CA ASP A 466 6.14 -42.52 -6.00
C ASP A 466 6.07 -42.11 -4.52
N SER A 467 5.46 -40.98 -4.29
CA SER A 467 5.19 -40.48 -2.94
C SER A 467 3.88 -39.71 -2.90
N PHE A 468 3.23 -39.81 -1.76
CA PHE A 468 2.00 -39.12 -1.43
C PHE A 468 2.15 -38.39 -0.11
N GLY A 469 1.56 -37.21 0.01
CA GLY A 469 1.61 -36.43 1.23
C GLY A 469 0.29 -35.74 1.51
N PHE A 470 0.10 -35.46 2.79
CA PHE A 470 -0.94 -34.55 3.27
C PHE A 470 -0.26 -33.51 4.13
N LYS A 471 -0.58 -32.22 3.92
CA LYS A 471 -0.07 -31.13 4.73
C LYS A 471 -1.16 -30.13 5.11
N ILE A 472 -0.98 -29.52 6.27
CA ILE A 472 -1.77 -28.40 6.75
C ILE A 472 -0.81 -27.26 7.02
N ILE A 473 -1.12 -26.08 6.48
CA ILE A 473 -0.27 -24.91 6.52
C ILE A 473 -1.08 -23.72 7.01
N GLN A 474 -0.56 -22.98 7.97
CA GLN A 474 -0.93 -21.60 8.26
C GLN A 474 0.24 -20.71 7.86
N PRO A 475 0.10 -19.86 6.84
CA PRO A 475 1.09 -18.84 6.53
C PRO A 475 1.29 -17.87 7.69
N LEU A 476 2.35 -17.06 7.63
CA LEU A 476 2.61 -16.04 8.64
C LEU A 476 1.41 -15.10 8.78
N ARG A 477 0.92 -14.96 10.01
CA ARG A 477 -0.26 -14.15 10.37
C ARG A 477 0.07 -13.26 11.56
N LEU A 478 -0.46 -12.04 11.56
CA LEU A 478 -0.48 -11.19 12.74
C LEU A 478 -1.53 -11.69 13.74
N GLU A 479 -1.11 -11.89 14.98
CA GLU A 479 -1.98 -12.34 16.07
C GLU A 479 -2.47 -11.16 16.91
N GLU A 480 -1.57 -10.21 17.18
CA GLU A 480 -1.89 -8.96 17.87
C GLU A 480 -1.15 -7.83 17.18
N ALA A 481 -1.86 -6.78 16.85
CA ALA A 481 -1.31 -5.59 16.24
C ALA A 481 -2.25 -4.41 16.47
N ASN A 482 -1.76 -3.33 17.08
CA ASN A 482 -2.52 -2.12 17.29
C ASN A 482 -1.72 -0.91 16.81
N ILE A 483 -2.44 0.05 16.25
CA ILE A 483 -1.90 1.35 15.86
C ILE A 483 -2.75 2.46 16.47
N GLU A 484 -2.11 3.54 16.88
CA GLU A 484 -2.76 4.80 17.22
C GLU A 484 -2.70 5.71 16.01
N MET A 485 -3.87 6.20 15.57
CA MET A 485 -3.98 7.14 14.46
C MET A 485 -4.62 8.44 14.90
N SER A 486 -4.08 9.54 14.41
CA SER A 486 -4.62 10.89 14.55
C SER A 486 -5.14 11.38 13.22
N VAL A 487 -6.46 11.49 13.11
CA VAL A 487 -7.14 11.77 11.85
C VAL A 487 -7.73 13.17 11.87
N PRO A 488 -7.44 14.04 10.89
CA PRO A 488 -8.05 15.38 10.81
C PRO A 488 -9.55 15.23 10.53
N VAL A 489 -10.38 15.82 11.39
CA VAL A 489 -11.84 15.72 11.32
C VAL A 489 -12.52 17.05 11.02
N ARG A 490 -11.84 18.17 11.30
CA ARG A 490 -12.39 19.51 11.13
C ARG A 490 -11.28 20.56 11.14
N ARG A 491 -11.56 21.77 10.65
CA ARG A 491 -10.72 22.95 10.90
C ARG A 491 -11.54 24.08 11.52
N THR A 492 -10.86 25.00 12.19
CA THR A 492 -11.44 26.28 12.60
C THR A 492 -11.29 27.33 11.48
N LYS A 493 -12.09 28.42 11.57
CA LYS A 493 -11.93 29.61 10.71
C LYS A 493 -10.56 30.29 10.84
N TYR A 494 -9.78 29.95 11.87
CA TYR A 494 -8.42 30.46 12.12
C TYR A 494 -7.33 29.54 11.55
N LYS A 495 -7.72 28.53 10.72
CA LYS A 495 -6.82 27.57 10.09
C LYS A 495 -6.17 26.57 11.06
N GLU A 496 -6.78 26.33 12.21
CA GLU A 496 -6.37 25.28 13.12
C GLU A 496 -7.09 24.00 12.76
N VAL A 497 -6.35 22.90 12.61
CA VAL A 497 -6.90 21.57 12.31
C VAL A 497 -7.15 20.83 13.61
N LEU A 498 -8.33 20.26 13.73
CA LEU A 498 -8.73 19.41 14.86
C LEU A 498 -8.61 17.95 14.44
N PHE A 499 -8.07 17.15 15.34
CA PHE A 499 -7.81 15.72 15.11
C PHE A 499 -8.58 14.88 16.12
N ASP A 500 -9.09 13.74 15.66
CA ASP A 500 -9.57 12.66 16.51
C ASP A 500 -8.54 11.53 16.53
N LYS A 501 -8.36 10.94 17.71
CA LYS A 501 -7.47 9.78 17.91
C LYS A 501 -8.27 8.49 17.89
N TYR A 502 -7.73 7.50 17.20
CA TYR A 502 -8.31 6.17 17.07
C TYR A 502 -7.25 5.11 17.37
N ASP A 503 -7.61 4.20 18.30
CA ASP A 503 -6.88 2.94 18.49
C ASP A 503 -7.49 1.90 17.54
N LEU A 504 -6.69 1.42 16.59
CA LEU A 504 -7.13 0.53 15.54
C LEU A 504 -6.37 -0.80 15.61
N SER A 505 -7.11 -1.90 15.57
CA SER A 505 -6.50 -3.22 15.47
C SER A 505 -6.13 -3.54 14.02
N LEU A 506 -4.90 -3.95 13.81
CA LEU A 506 -4.41 -4.50 12.54
C LEU A 506 -4.38 -6.03 12.52
N THR A 507 -5.16 -6.68 13.39
CA THR A 507 -5.34 -8.13 13.37
C THR A 507 -6.29 -8.50 12.23
N PRO A 508 -5.89 -9.40 11.30
CA PRO A 508 -6.74 -9.82 10.19
C PRO A 508 -8.00 -10.55 10.67
N SER A 509 -9.09 -10.39 9.91
CA SER A 509 -10.41 -10.95 10.27
C SER A 509 -10.45 -12.47 10.21
N GLY A 510 -9.64 -13.08 9.32
CA GLY A 510 -9.59 -14.52 9.09
C GLY A 510 -8.26 -15.15 9.50
N ARG A 511 -8.22 -16.48 9.39
CA ARG A 511 -7.01 -17.28 9.57
C ARG A 511 -6.88 -18.23 8.39
N GLU A 512 -5.96 -17.94 7.49
CA GLU A 512 -5.73 -18.82 6.36
C GLU A 512 -5.23 -20.19 6.82
N ILE A 513 -5.99 -21.22 6.48
CA ILE A 513 -5.59 -22.61 6.65
C ILE A 513 -5.67 -23.30 5.29
N ARG A 514 -4.55 -23.85 4.86
CA ARG A 514 -4.46 -24.68 3.65
C ARG A 514 -4.33 -26.13 4.05
N ALA A 515 -5.21 -26.98 3.52
CA ALA A 515 -5.08 -28.44 3.59
C ALA A 515 -4.79 -28.94 2.17
N GLU A 516 -3.70 -29.69 1.98
CA GLU A 516 -3.24 -30.08 0.65
C GLU A 516 -2.83 -31.56 0.62
N PHE A 517 -3.39 -32.30 -0.33
CA PHE A 517 -2.93 -33.62 -0.74
C PHE A 517 -1.98 -33.47 -1.91
N ILE A 518 -0.84 -34.13 -1.84
CA ILE A 518 0.23 -34.03 -2.82
C ILE A 518 0.58 -35.44 -3.30
N TYR A 519 0.67 -35.61 -4.61
CA TYR A 519 1.20 -36.83 -5.23
C TYR A 519 2.33 -36.46 -6.18
N GLN A 520 3.43 -37.20 -6.08
CA GLN A 520 4.56 -37.06 -6.98
C GLN A 520 5.04 -38.41 -7.45
N ARG A 521 5.40 -38.45 -8.72
CA ARG A 521 6.00 -39.63 -9.36
C ARG A 521 7.12 -39.20 -10.31
N PRO A 522 8.35 -39.76 -10.17
CA PRO A 522 9.36 -39.65 -11.20
C PRO A 522 8.86 -40.35 -12.47
N ILE A 523 9.07 -39.75 -13.62
CA ILE A 523 8.81 -40.31 -14.93
C ILE A 523 10.11 -40.36 -15.74
N PRO A 524 10.23 -41.18 -16.79
CA PRO A 524 11.42 -41.14 -17.63
C PRO A 524 11.70 -39.73 -18.15
N ARG A 525 12.88 -39.19 -17.81
CA ARG A 525 13.32 -37.82 -18.11
C ARG A 525 12.48 -36.72 -17.47
N GLY A 526 11.93 -36.95 -16.27
CA GLY A 526 11.20 -35.89 -15.62
C GLY A 526 10.53 -36.26 -14.30
N SER A 527 9.58 -35.47 -13.89
CA SER A 527 8.69 -35.75 -12.77
C SER A 527 7.28 -35.25 -13.03
N PHE A 528 6.31 -35.99 -12.52
CA PHE A 528 4.92 -35.58 -12.46
C PHE A 528 4.59 -35.19 -11.01
N PHE A 529 3.96 -34.07 -10.85
CA PHE A 529 3.49 -33.56 -9.57
C PHE A 529 2.03 -33.14 -9.70
N THR A 530 1.20 -33.52 -8.75
CA THR A 530 -0.17 -32.99 -8.62
C THR A 530 -0.48 -32.70 -7.17
N SER A 531 -1.29 -31.66 -6.95
CA SER A 531 -1.83 -31.33 -5.64
C SER A 531 -3.33 -31.05 -5.76
N LEU A 532 -4.05 -31.49 -4.74
CA LEU A 532 -5.46 -31.19 -4.50
C LEU A 532 -5.54 -30.52 -3.14
N GLY A 533 -6.03 -29.33 -3.08
CA GLY A 533 -6.04 -28.55 -1.85
C GLY A 533 -7.34 -27.81 -1.60
N TYR A 534 -7.42 -27.30 -0.40
CA TYR A 534 -8.54 -26.55 0.12
C TYR A 534 -8.01 -25.40 0.98
N ILE A 535 -8.43 -24.18 0.67
CA ILE A 535 -7.99 -22.96 1.37
C ILE A 535 -9.20 -22.37 2.05
N LYS A 536 -9.11 -22.20 3.37
CA LYS A 536 -10.04 -21.40 4.16
C LYS A 536 -9.41 -20.06 4.47
N ASP A 537 -10.20 -18.99 4.43
CA ASP A 537 -9.80 -17.62 4.78
C ASP A 537 -8.52 -17.17 4.03
N GLN A 538 -8.53 -17.32 2.71
CA GLN A 538 -7.39 -17.00 1.85
C GLN A 538 -6.88 -15.57 2.12
N GLY A 539 -5.57 -15.41 2.27
CA GLY A 539 -4.93 -14.12 2.61
C GLY A 539 -5.32 -13.61 4.00
N HIS A 540 -5.74 -14.48 4.91
CA HIS A 540 -6.24 -14.14 6.25
C HIS A 540 -7.51 -13.27 6.26
N VAL A 541 -8.29 -13.32 5.18
CA VAL A 541 -9.58 -12.63 5.07
C VAL A 541 -10.68 -13.62 5.41
N SER A 542 -11.53 -13.26 6.39
CA SER A 542 -12.66 -14.13 6.80
C SER A 542 -13.60 -14.37 5.63
N SER A 543 -13.88 -15.63 5.34
CA SER A 543 -14.77 -16.06 4.27
C SER A 543 -15.68 -17.20 4.74
N ASP A 544 -16.96 -17.10 4.39
CA ASP A 544 -17.92 -18.19 4.66
C ASP A 544 -17.67 -19.43 3.78
N LYS A 545 -16.90 -19.26 2.70
CA LYS A 545 -16.60 -20.32 1.75
C LYS A 545 -15.10 -20.60 1.73
N ALA A 546 -14.77 -21.86 1.78
CA ALA A 546 -13.41 -22.27 1.53
C ALA A 546 -13.28 -22.71 0.06
N GLU A 547 -12.11 -22.44 -0.52
CA GLU A 547 -11.86 -22.58 -1.96
C GLU A 547 -11.07 -23.87 -2.25
N PRO A 548 -11.64 -24.82 -3.01
CA PRO A 548 -10.88 -25.95 -3.50
C PRO A 548 -9.98 -25.52 -4.65
N TYR A 549 -8.81 -26.14 -4.76
CA TYR A 549 -7.93 -25.98 -5.92
C TYR A 549 -7.28 -27.30 -6.32
N ILE A 550 -6.92 -27.40 -7.60
CA ILE A 550 -6.11 -28.47 -8.15
C ILE A 550 -4.95 -27.88 -8.94
N ALA A 551 -3.78 -28.45 -8.76
CA ALA A 551 -2.61 -28.09 -9.54
C ALA A 551 -1.94 -29.37 -10.05
N ALA A 552 -1.48 -29.35 -11.31
CA ALA A 552 -0.69 -30.40 -11.90
C ALA A 552 0.49 -29.79 -12.64
N ASN A 553 1.66 -30.39 -12.47
CA ASN A 553 2.89 -29.95 -13.11
C ASN A 553 3.64 -31.16 -13.68
N TRP A 554 4.05 -31.04 -14.95
CA TRP A 554 4.96 -31.96 -15.60
C TRP A 554 6.29 -31.26 -15.83
N GLN A 555 7.35 -31.76 -15.22
CA GLN A 555 8.69 -31.29 -15.44
C GLN A 555 9.46 -32.31 -16.27
N PHE A 556 9.95 -31.87 -17.44
CA PHE A 556 10.81 -32.67 -18.30
C PHE A 556 12.24 -32.17 -18.22
N TYR A 557 13.19 -33.10 -18.12
CA TYR A 557 14.62 -32.80 -18.21
C TYR A 557 15.07 -33.01 -19.66
N LEU A 558 15.25 -31.94 -20.39
CA LEU A 558 15.87 -31.96 -21.70
C LEU A 558 17.38 -31.97 -21.53
N PHE A 559 17.98 -33.20 -21.33
CA PHE A 559 19.44 -33.49 -21.24
C PHE A 559 20.25 -32.81 -20.15
#